data_9f23b214955ab79722cec3c1fc0666f9
#
_entry.id   9f23b214955ab79722cec3c1fc0666f9
#
_cell.length_a   1.000
_cell.length_b   1.000
_cell.length_c   1.000
_cell.angle_alpha   90.00
_cell.angle_beta   90.00
_cell.angle_gamma   90.00
#
_symmetry.space_group_name_H-M   'P 1'
#
loop_
_entity.id
_entity.type
_entity.pdbx_description
1 polymer ?
#
loop_
_entity_poly.entity_id
_entity_poly.type
_entity_poly.pdbx_seq_one_letter_code
_entity_poly.pdbx_strand_id
1 'polypeptide(L)'
;TIIDQCGKDFNICLIDDDSFSKLLPSWDVDLNKVAEPNKAHLRELGILQLIYFYGGMTVPNSFVCTKNLKQFYETGIAWNKPFVCENINRNTNLLKSKGNKLFSPDLSFIGAPKTDPVILELIEYIKSRNSSGHYSNQNEFTGDLSYWCDTAIQSQKMNLHGAELIGVKNNQGKQVLLENLMEEAYIQFHPDSYGILIPADEILRRPKYQWFAVLSSEAVLNTNAIVSKHLLSSIADSEDIYKQDNELRSVVTI
;
A
#
# COMPACT_ATOMS: atom_id res chain seq x y z
N THR A 1 -7.59 10.48 -6.30
CA THR A 1 -8.63 9.73 -5.59
C THR A 1 -8.40 9.67 -4.08
N ILE A 2 -7.18 9.37 -3.55
CA ILE A 2 -6.92 9.31 -2.09
C ILE A 2 -7.21 10.67 -1.43
N ILE A 3 -6.71 11.77 -2.00
CA ILE A 3 -6.92 13.13 -1.46
C ILE A 3 -8.41 13.46 -1.44
N ASP A 4 -9.14 13.17 -2.49
CA ASP A 4 -10.56 13.50 -2.63
C ASP A 4 -11.40 12.71 -1.62
N GLN A 5 -11.12 11.43 -1.45
CA GLN A 5 -11.87 10.55 -0.54
C GLN A 5 -11.49 10.74 0.93
N CYS A 6 -10.23 11.07 1.24
CA CYS A 6 -9.70 11.00 2.60
C CYS A 6 -9.25 12.35 3.16
N GLY A 7 -9.11 13.41 2.35
CA GLY A 7 -8.51 14.68 2.76
C GLY A 7 -9.27 15.44 3.86
N LYS A 8 -10.54 15.11 4.11
CA LYS A 8 -11.32 15.69 5.21
C LYS A 8 -11.01 15.07 6.59
N ASP A 9 -10.57 13.81 6.61
CA ASP A 9 -10.38 13.04 7.83
C ASP A 9 -8.91 12.74 8.14
N PHE A 10 -8.02 12.91 7.15
CA PHE A 10 -6.59 12.62 7.28
C PHE A 10 -5.71 13.77 6.82
N ASN A 11 -4.59 13.97 7.50
CA ASN A 11 -3.47 14.72 6.97
C ASN A 11 -2.69 13.82 6.01
N ILE A 12 -2.79 14.08 4.70
CA ILE A 12 -2.17 13.25 3.67
C ILE A 12 -0.78 13.81 3.35
N CYS A 13 0.24 12.97 3.49
CA CYS A 13 1.61 13.29 3.17
C CYS A 13 2.12 12.39 2.05
N LEU A 14 2.64 12.99 0.98
CA LEU A 14 3.41 12.27 -0.02
C LEU A 14 4.85 12.13 0.48
N ILE A 15 5.29 10.88 0.66
CA ILE A 15 6.63 10.58 1.17
C ILE A 15 7.54 10.17 0.01
N ASP A 16 8.63 10.89 -0.14
CA ASP A 16 9.75 10.59 -1.03
C ASP A 16 11.06 10.37 -0.23
N ASP A 17 12.16 10.09 -0.92
CA ASP A 17 13.45 9.82 -0.29
C ASP A 17 13.97 10.99 0.54
N ASP A 18 13.64 12.24 0.17
CA ASP A 18 14.07 13.46 0.87
C ASP A 18 13.17 13.80 2.07
N SER A 19 11.98 13.20 2.13
CA SER A 19 11.02 13.45 3.21
C SER A 19 11.50 12.91 4.56
N PHE A 20 12.22 11.81 4.56
CA PHE A 20 12.66 11.15 5.80
C PHE A 20 13.54 12.06 6.65
N SER A 21 14.52 12.76 6.07
CA SER A 21 15.41 13.68 6.79
C SER A 21 14.68 14.89 7.37
N LYS A 22 13.54 15.27 6.78
CA LYS A 22 12.73 16.42 7.23
C LYS A 22 11.73 16.04 8.33
N LEU A 23 11.26 14.81 8.32
CA LEU A 23 10.16 14.34 9.16
C LEU A 23 10.62 13.47 10.33
N LEU A 24 11.73 12.76 10.19
CA LEU A 24 12.21 11.83 11.21
C LEU A 24 13.33 12.47 12.05
N PRO A 25 13.16 12.50 13.38
CA PRO A 25 14.26 12.88 14.27
C PRO A 25 15.45 11.92 14.08
N SER A 26 16.64 12.46 13.95
CA SER A 26 17.90 11.69 13.85
C SER A 26 18.00 10.78 12.62
N TRP A 27 17.29 11.08 11.53
CA TRP A 27 17.51 10.42 10.25
C TRP A 27 18.78 11.01 9.59
N ASP A 28 19.84 10.22 9.52
CA ASP A 28 21.16 10.61 9.01
C ASP A 28 21.53 9.90 7.68
N VAL A 29 20.60 9.12 7.11
CA VAL A 29 20.84 8.36 5.88
C VAL A 29 20.45 9.19 4.66
N ASP A 30 21.42 9.39 3.75
CA ASP A 30 21.17 9.92 2.41
C ASP A 30 20.83 8.77 1.45
N LEU A 31 19.55 8.55 1.20
CA LEU A 31 19.08 7.47 0.34
C LEU A 31 19.56 7.58 -1.11
N ASN A 32 19.97 8.77 -1.56
CA ASN A 32 20.52 8.94 -2.90
C ASN A 32 21.90 8.30 -3.06
N LYS A 33 22.60 8.06 -1.95
CA LYS A 33 23.92 7.40 -1.91
C LYS A 33 23.84 5.90 -1.65
N VAL A 34 22.65 5.34 -1.46
CA VAL A 34 22.44 3.93 -1.15
C VAL A 34 21.96 3.21 -2.38
N ALA A 35 22.61 2.09 -2.72
CA ALA A 35 22.21 1.22 -3.83
C ALA A 35 21.08 0.24 -3.43
N GLU A 36 20.33 -0.23 -4.41
CA GLU A 36 19.41 -1.36 -4.22
C GLU A 36 20.19 -2.66 -3.94
N PRO A 37 19.68 -3.58 -3.12
CA PRO A 37 18.35 -3.58 -2.46
C PRO A 37 18.31 -2.80 -1.14
N ASN A 38 19.45 -2.37 -0.60
CA ASN A 38 19.52 -1.72 0.71
C ASN A 38 18.69 -0.43 0.78
N LYS A 39 18.59 0.30 -0.32
CA LYS A 39 17.77 1.50 -0.42
C LYS A 39 16.31 1.20 -0.12
N ALA A 40 15.76 0.14 -0.70
CA ALA A 40 14.39 -0.28 -0.45
C ALA A 40 14.18 -0.71 1.02
N HIS A 41 15.17 -1.39 1.63
CA HIS A 41 15.09 -1.78 3.04
C HIS A 41 15.08 -0.55 3.97
N LEU A 42 15.88 0.46 3.66
CA LEU A 42 15.93 1.70 4.44
C LEU A 42 14.67 2.55 4.25
N ARG A 43 14.06 2.57 3.06
CA ARG A 43 12.75 3.18 2.84
C ARG A 43 11.68 2.55 3.73
N GLU A 44 11.64 1.22 3.79
CA GLU A 44 10.70 0.50 4.65
C GLU A 44 10.91 0.85 6.13
N LEU A 45 12.18 0.89 6.58
CA LEU A 45 12.53 1.33 7.92
C LEU A 45 12.05 2.77 8.19
N GLY A 46 12.27 3.69 7.26
CA GLY A 46 11.84 5.08 7.38
C GLY A 46 10.32 5.22 7.48
N ILE A 47 9.58 4.48 6.66
CA ILE A 47 8.11 4.45 6.71
C ILE A 47 7.60 3.96 8.07
N LEU A 48 8.16 2.88 8.60
CA LEU A 48 7.78 2.38 9.92
C LEU A 48 8.11 3.36 11.04
N GLN A 49 9.23 4.07 10.95
CA GLN A 49 9.56 5.13 11.91
C GLN A 49 8.55 6.29 11.82
N LEU A 50 8.10 6.70 10.62
CA LEU A 50 7.05 7.70 10.47
C LEU A 50 5.75 7.24 11.16
N ILE A 51 5.31 6.00 10.93
CA ILE A 51 4.13 5.43 11.60
C ILE A 51 4.33 5.41 13.12
N TYR A 52 5.50 5.02 13.60
CA TYR A 52 5.79 5.01 15.03
C TYR A 52 5.71 6.41 15.65
N PHE A 53 6.32 7.42 15.01
CA PHE A 53 6.36 8.78 15.57
C PHE A 53 5.04 9.53 15.43
N TYR A 54 4.32 9.33 14.36
CA TYR A 54 3.11 10.12 14.04
C TYR A 54 1.81 9.34 14.18
N GLY A 55 1.84 8.02 14.15
CA GLY A 55 0.66 7.18 13.96
C GLY A 55 0.17 7.26 12.52
N GLY A 56 -1.03 6.73 12.28
CA GLY A 56 -1.65 6.74 10.95
C GLY A 56 -1.38 5.47 10.17
N MET A 57 -1.45 5.57 8.85
CA MET A 57 -1.27 4.40 7.96
C MET A 57 -0.60 4.78 6.65
N THR A 58 0.04 3.80 6.02
CA THR A 58 0.50 3.91 4.63
C THR A 58 -0.59 3.52 3.66
N VAL A 59 -0.59 4.16 2.50
CA VAL A 59 -1.42 3.79 1.35
C VAL A 59 -0.55 3.87 0.11
N PRO A 60 -0.39 2.78 -0.66
CA PRO A 60 0.39 2.79 -1.89
C PRO A 60 -0.15 3.79 -2.92
N ASN A 61 0.73 4.48 -3.65
CA ASN A 61 0.34 5.39 -4.73
C ASN A 61 -0.43 4.67 -5.88
N SER A 62 -0.29 3.36 -5.97
CA SER A 62 -1.01 2.52 -6.92
C SER A 62 -2.39 2.06 -6.42
N PHE A 63 -2.87 2.59 -5.30
CA PHE A 63 -4.20 2.30 -4.78
C PHE A 63 -5.24 3.28 -5.34
N VAL A 64 -6.21 2.76 -6.07
CA VAL A 64 -7.38 3.52 -6.54
C VAL A 64 -8.40 3.54 -5.41
N CYS A 65 -8.43 4.65 -4.67
CA CYS A 65 -9.31 4.82 -3.52
C CYS A 65 -10.72 5.19 -3.98
N THR A 66 -11.74 4.42 -3.59
CA THR A 66 -13.15 4.64 -3.95
C THR A 66 -14.02 5.00 -2.76
N LYS A 67 -13.51 4.84 -1.55
CA LYS A 67 -14.21 5.19 -0.29
C LYS A 67 -13.26 5.80 0.71
N ASN A 68 -13.80 6.60 1.63
CA ASN A 68 -13.02 7.17 2.73
C ASN A 68 -12.43 6.07 3.63
N LEU A 69 -11.14 6.15 3.91
CA LEU A 69 -10.38 5.14 4.66
C LEU A 69 -10.47 5.30 6.19
N LYS A 70 -11.27 6.24 6.71
CA LYS A 70 -11.39 6.46 8.16
C LYS A 70 -11.83 5.20 8.90
N GLN A 71 -12.93 4.60 8.47
CA GLN A 71 -13.42 3.37 9.10
C GLN A 71 -12.44 2.20 8.91
N PHE A 72 -11.78 2.11 7.76
CA PHE A 72 -10.72 1.13 7.51
C PHE A 72 -9.59 1.27 8.53
N TYR A 73 -9.11 2.48 8.77
CA TYR A 73 -8.08 2.75 9.77
C TYR A 73 -8.57 2.43 11.19
N GLU A 74 -9.75 2.96 11.59
CA GLU A 74 -10.30 2.78 12.92
C GLU A 74 -10.55 1.30 13.28
N THR A 75 -11.05 0.51 12.33
CA THR A 75 -11.21 -0.94 12.51
C THR A 75 -9.87 -1.67 12.52
N GLY A 76 -8.90 -1.20 11.73
CA GLY A 76 -7.55 -1.75 11.69
C GLY A 76 -6.83 -1.63 13.02
N ILE A 77 -6.90 -0.46 13.66
CA ILE A 77 -6.27 -0.21 14.97
C ILE A 77 -7.13 -0.67 16.17
N ALA A 78 -8.16 -1.47 15.92
CA ALA A 78 -9.01 -1.98 17.00
C ALA A 78 -8.16 -2.65 18.11
N TRP A 79 -8.59 -2.50 19.36
CA TRP A 79 -7.88 -2.96 20.55
C TRP A 79 -6.52 -2.28 20.76
N ASN A 80 -6.32 -1.09 20.17
CA ASN A 80 -5.08 -0.33 20.22
C ASN A 80 -3.87 -1.15 19.70
N LYS A 81 -4.06 -1.90 18.61
CA LYS A 81 -3.05 -2.72 17.96
C LYS A 81 -2.73 -2.17 16.57
N PRO A 82 -1.52 -2.37 16.05
CA PRO A 82 -1.24 -2.07 14.65
C PRO A 82 -1.94 -3.08 13.74
N PHE A 83 -2.05 -2.76 12.46
CA PHE A 83 -2.59 -3.67 11.46
C PHE A 83 -1.77 -3.67 10.18
N VAL A 84 -1.91 -4.75 9.45
CA VAL A 84 -1.47 -4.89 8.04
C VAL A 84 -2.59 -5.48 7.20
N CYS A 85 -2.45 -5.41 5.87
CA CYS A 85 -3.40 -6.05 4.96
C CYS A 85 -2.83 -7.35 4.40
N GLU A 86 -3.72 -8.30 4.10
CA GLU A 86 -3.38 -9.42 3.26
C GLU A 86 -3.21 -8.95 1.82
N ASN A 87 -2.06 -9.24 1.20
CA ASN A 87 -1.79 -8.92 -0.19
C ASN A 87 -1.31 -10.16 -0.96
N ILE A 88 -2.12 -10.60 -1.90
CA ILE A 88 -1.92 -11.83 -2.67
C ILE A 88 -1.99 -11.59 -4.19
N ASN A 89 -1.97 -10.33 -4.64
CA ASN A 89 -2.11 -9.98 -6.05
C ASN A 89 -0.81 -10.08 -6.86
N ARG A 90 0.31 -10.43 -6.22
CA ARG A 90 1.61 -10.60 -6.87
C ARG A 90 1.92 -12.07 -7.09
N ASN A 91 2.45 -12.41 -8.27
CA ASN A 91 2.88 -13.76 -8.58
C ASN A 91 3.94 -14.31 -7.61
N THR A 92 4.80 -13.44 -7.08
CA THR A 92 5.78 -13.81 -6.05
C THR A 92 5.12 -14.30 -4.76
N ASN A 93 3.99 -13.73 -4.38
CA ASN A 93 3.23 -14.14 -3.20
C ASN A 93 2.53 -15.49 -3.43
N LEU A 94 2.07 -15.76 -4.66
CA LEU A 94 1.50 -17.06 -5.05
C LEU A 94 2.53 -18.21 -4.97
N LEU A 95 3.77 -17.94 -5.37
CA LEU A 95 4.85 -18.94 -5.30
C LEU A 95 5.27 -19.22 -3.85
N LYS A 96 5.18 -18.23 -2.96
CA LYS A 96 5.49 -18.38 -1.53
C LYS A 96 4.38 -19.08 -0.75
N SER A 97 3.13 -19.04 -1.23
CA SER A 97 1.97 -19.64 -0.56
C SER A 97 1.92 -21.18 -0.61
N LYS A 98 2.92 -21.85 -1.21
CA LYS A 98 3.05 -23.32 -1.23
C LYS A 98 3.39 -23.95 0.13
N GLY A 99 3.58 -23.16 1.17
CA GLY A 99 3.65 -23.61 2.56
C GLY A 99 2.28 -23.47 3.25
N ASN A 100 2.07 -24.12 4.39
CA ASN A 100 0.85 -24.08 5.21
C ASN A 100 0.58 -22.68 5.81
N LYS A 101 0.69 -21.60 5.02
CA LYS A 101 0.38 -20.24 5.44
C LYS A 101 -1.10 -19.97 5.23
N LEU A 102 -1.76 -19.52 6.28
CA LEU A 102 -3.19 -19.18 6.25
C LEU A 102 -3.44 -17.85 5.52
N PHE A 103 -2.47 -16.95 5.48
CA PHE A 103 -2.55 -15.62 4.88
C PHE A 103 -1.16 -15.08 4.51
N SER A 104 -1.11 -14.02 3.73
CA SER A 104 0.11 -13.38 3.26
C SER A 104 0.09 -11.89 3.60
N PRO A 105 0.49 -11.48 4.83
CA PRO A 105 0.52 -10.08 5.23
C PRO A 105 1.61 -9.33 4.46
N ASP A 106 1.32 -8.06 4.14
CA ASP A 106 2.21 -7.18 3.38
C ASP A 106 2.22 -5.78 4.00
N LEU A 107 3.38 -5.15 4.07
CA LEU A 107 3.56 -3.83 4.66
C LEU A 107 3.10 -2.67 3.77
N SER A 108 2.67 -2.91 2.54
CA SER A 108 2.16 -1.86 1.64
C SER A 108 1.02 -1.06 2.27
N PHE A 109 0.16 -1.76 3.04
CA PHE A 109 -0.83 -1.16 3.91
C PHE A 109 -0.50 -1.55 5.34
N ILE A 110 0.14 -0.67 6.07
CA ILE A 110 0.37 -0.83 7.50
C ILE A 110 -0.14 0.41 8.22
N GLY A 111 -0.79 0.24 9.35
CA GLY A 111 -1.23 1.34 10.18
C GLY A 111 -1.10 1.01 11.66
N ALA A 112 -0.92 2.06 12.47
CA ALA A 112 -0.78 1.92 13.90
C ALA A 112 -1.19 3.18 14.66
N PRO A 113 -1.53 3.05 15.95
CA PRO A 113 -1.51 4.17 16.88
C PRO A 113 -0.09 4.74 17.00
N LYS A 114 0.00 6.01 17.38
CA LYS A 114 1.29 6.65 17.65
C LYS A 114 2.04 5.94 18.80
N THR A 115 3.35 5.77 18.64
CA THR A 115 4.25 5.12 19.61
C THR A 115 3.88 3.68 19.97
N ASP A 116 3.33 2.96 18.98
CA ASP A 116 2.93 1.57 19.19
C ASP A 116 4.15 0.67 19.45
N PRO A 117 4.12 -0.16 20.51
CA PRO A 117 5.27 -0.98 20.88
C PRO A 117 5.55 -2.11 19.88
N VAL A 118 4.55 -2.62 19.17
CA VAL A 118 4.73 -3.68 18.18
C VAL A 118 5.42 -3.13 16.92
N ILE A 119 5.10 -1.88 16.54
CA ILE A 119 5.82 -1.18 15.47
C ILE A 119 7.29 -0.95 15.89
N LEU A 120 7.56 -0.61 17.15
CA LEU A 120 8.93 -0.50 17.64
C LEU A 120 9.68 -1.85 17.58
N GLU A 121 9.04 -2.95 17.98
CA GLU A 121 9.61 -4.30 17.84
C GLU A 121 9.97 -4.61 16.37
N LEU A 122 9.10 -4.24 15.42
CA LEU A 122 9.34 -4.42 13.99
C LEU A 122 10.51 -3.55 13.48
N ILE A 123 10.59 -2.29 13.91
CA ILE A 123 11.71 -1.40 13.60
C ILE A 123 13.04 -2.00 14.06
N GLU A 124 13.11 -2.48 15.28
CA GLU A 124 14.34 -3.09 15.83
C GLU A 124 14.69 -4.40 15.10
N TYR A 125 13.68 -5.19 14.73
CA TYR A 125 13.87 -6.37 13.89
C TYR A 125 14.52 -6.01 12.55
N ILE A 126 14.01 -5.00 11.83
CA ILE A 126 14.57 -4.56 10.54
C ILE A 126 16.00 -4.03 10.71
N LYS A 127 16.25 -3.22 11.74
CA LYS A 127 17.61 -2.72 12.04
C LYS A 127 18.60 -3.86 12.25
N SER A 128 18.20 -4.85 13.05
CA SER A 128 19.03 -6.04 13.30
C SER A 128 19.34 -6.81 12.00
N ARG A 129 18.32 -6.97 11.14
CA ARG A 129 18.48 -7.68 9.86
C ARG A 129 19.35 -6.91 8.88
N ASN A 130 19.15 -5.61 8.76
CA ASN A 130 19.97 -4.76 7.87
C ASN A 130 21.44 -4.72 8.32
N SER A 131 21.69 -4.73 9.63
CA SER A 131 23.06 -4.73 10.18
C SER A 131 23.80 -6.05 9.93
N SER A 132 23.08 -7.15 9.78
CA SER A 132 23.67 -8.47 9.56
C SER A 132 23.96 -8.78 8.08
N GLY A 133 23.56 -7.92 7.15
CA GLY A 133 23.85 -8.06 5.73
C GLY A 133 23.28 -9.32 5.05
N HIS A 134 22.15 -9.84 5.56
CA HIS A 134 21.63 -11.17 5.21
C HIS A 134 20.89 -11.26 3.88
N TYR A 135 20.53 -10.12 3.26
CA TYR A 135 19.64 -10.16 2.11
C TYR A 135 20.40 -10.02 0.79
N SER A 136 20.28 -11.02 -0.08
CA SER A 136 20.80 -10.96 -1.45
C SER A 136 19.86 -10.22 -2.41
N ASN A 137 18.57 -10.12 -2.06
CA ASN A 137 17.56 -9.47 -2.88
C ASN A 137 16.34 -9.02 -2.06
N GLN A 138 15.55 -8.10 -2.65
CA GLN A 138 14.36 -7.53 -2.03
C GLN A 138 13.29 -8.57 -1.65
N ASN A 139 13.18 -9.67 -2.39
CA ASN A 139 12.16 -10.69 -2.11
C ASN A 139 12.41 -11.46 -0.82
N GLU A 140 13.68 -11.66 -0.46
CA GLU A 140 14.05 -12.29 0.82
C GLU A 140 13.67 -11.37 1.98
N PHE A 141 14.01 -10.10 1.88
CA PHE A 141 13.66 -9.09 2.88
C PHE A 141 12.13 -9.00 3.08
N THR A 142 11.36 -8.80 2.01
CA THR A 142 9.90 -8.73 2.12
C THR A 142 9.28 -10.03 2.62
N GLY A 143 9.90 -11.18 2.31
CA GLY A 143 9.49 -12.48 2.82
C GLY A 143 9.66 -12.61 4.33
N ASP A 144 10.78 -12.12 4.85
CA ASP A 144 11.05 -12.11 6.30
C ASP A 144 10.09 -11.16 7.04
N LEU A 145 9.80 -9.99 6.47
CA LEU A 145 8.83 -9.05 7.05
C LEU A 145 7.42 -9.64 7.07
N SER A 146 7.01 -10.28 5.98
CA SER A 146 5.72 -10.99 5.91
C SER A 146 5.64 -12.09 6.97
N TYR A 147 6.72 -12.85 7.18
CA TYR A 147 6.79 -13.89 8.21
C TYR A 147 6.73 -13.31 9.63
N TRP A 148 7.43 -12.20 9.87
CA TRP A 148 7.37 -11.51 11.16
C TRP A 148 5.95 -11.03 11.46
N CYS A 149 5.27 -10.39 10.49
CA CYS A 149 3.89 -9.95 10.62
C CYS A 149 2.93 -11.15 10.85
N ASP A 150 3.12 -12.26 10.12
CA ASP A 150 2.35 -13.50 10.33
C ASP A 150 2.45 -13.97 11.78
N THR A 151 3.66 -14.00 12.33
CA THR A 151 3.90 -14.37 13.73
C THR A 151 3.23 -13.39 14.71
N ALA A 152 3.29 -12.09 14.43
CA ALA A 152 2.65 -11.06 15.25
C ALA A 152 1.12 -11.17 15.23
N ILE A 153 0.53 -11.51 14.08
CA ILE A 153 -0.91 -11.75 13.93
C ILE A 153 -1.33 -13.01 14.70
N GLN A 154 -0.63 -14.13 14.53
CA GLN A 154 -0.91 -15.39 15.23
C GLN A 154 -0.80 -15.24 16.74
N SER A 155 0.15 -14.42 17.22
CA SER A 155 0.28 -14.08 18.65
C SER A 155 -0.67 -12.97 19.12
N GLN A 156 -1.61 -12.54 18.28
CA GLN A 156 -2.61 -11.50 18.57
C GLN A 156 -2.01 -10.13 18.94
N LYS A 157 -0.78 -9.86 18.56
CA LYS A 157 -0.14 -8.55 18.73
C LYS A 157 -0.53 -7.55 17.61
N MET A 158 -0.92 -8.05 16.44
CA MET A 158 -1.21 -7.26 15.23
C MET A 158 -2.54 -7.72 14.61
N ASN A 159 -3.33 -6.79 14.09
CA ASN A 159 -4.56 -7.09 13.37
C ASN A 159 -4.28 -7.32 11.87
N LEU A 160 -5.16 -8.07 11.21
CA LEU A 160 -5.10 -8.32 9.78
C LEU A 160 -6.38 -7.84 9.10
N HIS A 161 -6.25 -6.99 8.09
CA HIS A 161 -7.33 -6.71 7.14
C HIS A 161 -7.28 -7.70 5.96
N GLY A 162 -8.44 -8.21 5.58
CA GLY A 162 -8.56 -9.13 4.45
C GLY A 162 -8.28 -8.46 3.11
N ALA A 163 -7.79 -9.24 2.16
CA ALA A 163 -7.42 -8.80 0.82
C ALA A 163 -8.61 -8.24 -0.01
N GLU A 164 -9.85 -8.60 0.35
CA GLU A 164 -11.08 -8.09 -0.26
C GLU A 164 -11.30 -6.59 0.00
N LEU A 165 -10.83 -6.09 1.14
CA LEU A 165 -10.99 -4.68 1.50
C LEU A 165 -10.15 -3.73 0.63
N ILE A 166 -9.04 -4.23 0.08
CA ILE A 166 -8.16 -3.46 -0.81
C ILE A 166 -8.26 -3.91 -2.28
N GLY A 167 -9.30 -4.65 -2.64
CA GLY A 167 -9.57 -5.09 -4.01
C GLY A 167 -8.58 -6.11 -4.57
N VAL A 168 -7.89 -6.85 -3.73
CA VAL A 168 -6.94 -7.91 -4.10
C VAL A 168 -7.62 -9.29 -4.16
N LYS A 169 -8.81 -9.41 -3.57
CA LYS A 169 -9.77 -10.50 -3.78
C LYS A 169 -11.09 -9.94 -4.29
N ASN A 170 -11.75 -10.69 -5.13
CA ASN A 170 -13.11 -10.39 -5.57
C ASN A 170 -14.15 -10.89 -4.54
N ASN A 171 -15.44 -10.66 -4.82
CA ASN A 171 -16.55 -11.09 -3.94
C ASN A 171 -16.67 -12.61 -3.78
N GLN A 172 -16.01 -13.41 -4.63
CA GLN A 172 -15.96 -14.88 -4.54
C GLN A 172 -14.71 -15.37 -3.81
N GLY A 173 -13.89 -14.46 -3.25
CA GLY A 173 -12.63 -14.79 -2.60
C GLY A 173 -11.50 -15.17 -3.57
N LYS A 174 -11.69 -15.01 -4.89
CA LYS A 174 -10.64 -15.23 -5.89
C LYS A 174 -9.68 -14.05 -5.93
N GLN A 175 -8.41 -14.36 -6.09
CA GLN A 175 -7.36 -13.37 -6.27
C GLN A 175 -7.59 -12.54 -7.53
N VAL A 176 -7.36 -11.22 -7.42
CA VAL A 176 -7.37 -10.27 -8.53
C VAL A 176 -5.93 -9.99 -8.91
N LEU A 177 -5.46 -10.60 -9.98
CA LEU A 177 -4.12 -10.48 -10.50
C LEU A 177 -4.03 -9.34 -11.53
N LEU A 178 -2.81 -8.95 -11.89
CA LEU A 178 -2.58 -7.96 -12.94
C LEU A 178 -3.27 -8.35 -14.25
N GLU A 179 -3.25 -9.64 -14.61
CA GLU A 179 -3.94 -10.16 -15.78
C GLU A 179 -5.41 -9.76 -15.81
N ASN A 180 -6.10 -9.96 -14.69
CA ASN A 180 -7.53 -9.64 -14.58
C ASN A 180 -7.77 -8.12 -14.71
N LEU A 181 -6.90 -7.29 -14.15
CA LEU A 181 -7.00 -5.83 -14.23
C LEU A 181 -6.75 -5.30 -15.64
N MET A 182 -5.94 -5.99 -16.45
CA MET A 182 -5.59 -5.62 -17.82
C MET A 182 -6.54 -6.20 -18.89
N GLU A 183 -7.47 -7.08 -18.51
CA GLU A 183 -8.52 -7.59 -19.37
C GLU A 183 -9.73 -6.67 -19.40
N GLU A 184 -10.65 -6.90 -20.34
CA GLU A 184 -11.90 -6.15 -20.46
C GLU A 184 -13.03 -6.74 -19.59
N ALA A 185 -12.82 -7.95 -19.06
CA ALA A 185 -13.81 -8.66 -18.26
C ALA A 185 -14.08 -7.96 -16.93
N TYR A 186 -15.35 -7.77 -16.61
CA TYR A 186 -15.78 -7.14 -15.38
C TYR A 186 -15.37 -7.98 -14.16
N ILE A 187 -14.82 -7.30 -13.15
CA ILE A 187 -14.46 -7.90 -11.86
C ILE A 187 -15.48 -7.42 -10.82
N GLN A 188 -16.20 -8.34 -10.22
CA GLN A 188 -17.10 -8.04 -9.13
C GLN A 188 -16.31 -8.00 -7.81
N PHE A 189 -15.89 -6.80 -7.39
CA PHE A 189 -15.23 -6.59 -6.12
C PHE A 189 -16.18 -6.77 -4.94
N HIS A 190 -15.60 -6.98 -3.75
CA HIS A 190 -16.39 -7.09 -2.53
C HIS A 190 -17.10 -5.75 -2.22
N PRO A 191 -18.37 -5.76 -1.77
CA PRO A 191 -19.10 -4.52 -1.47
C PRO A 191 -18.42 -3.62 -0.44
N ASP A 192 -17.69 -4.22 0.51
CA ASP A 192 -16.95 -3.48 1.54
C ASP A 192 -15.54 -3.06 1.10
N SER A 193 -15.16 -3.30 -0.16
CA SER A 193 -13.87 -2.84 -0.68
C SER A 193 -13.80 -1.30 -0.62
N TYR A 194 -12.65 -0.80 -0.18
CA TYR A 194 -12.32 0.63 -0.13
C TYR A 194 -11.62 1.12 -1.40
N GLY A 195 -11.25 0.21 -2.27
CA GLY A 195 -10.58 0.53 -3.52
C GLY A 195 -9.89 -0.68 -4.13
N ILE A 196 -8.98 -0.42 -5.06
CA ILE A 196 -8.30 -1.45 -5.84
C ILE A 196 -6.80 -1.20 -5.78
N LEU A 197 -6.05 -2.15 -5.23
CA LEU A 197 -4.59 -2.11 -5.26
C LEU A 197 -4.07 -2.66 -6.59
N ILE A 198 -3.45 -1.78 -7.38
CA ILE A 198 -2.81 -2.14 -8.64
C ILE A 198 -1.37 -2.58 -8.36
N PRO A 199 -0.92 -3.77 -8.78
CA PRO A 199 0.46 -4.22 -8.64
C PRO A 199 1.37 -3.51 -9.66
N ALA A 200 1.64 -2.22 -9.43
CA ALA A 200 2.35 -1.33 -10.36
C ALA A 200 3.78 -1.82 -10.66
N ASP A 201 4.44 -2.44 -9.71
CA ASP A 201 5.76 -3.04 -9.89
C ASP A 201 5.74 -4.20 -10.91
N GLU A 202 4.65 -4.98 -10.98
CA GLU A 202 4.51 -6.03 -12.01
C GLU A 202 4.27 -5.44 -13.40
N ILE A 203 3.57 -4.31 -13.52
CA ILE A 203 3.41 -3.61 -14.80
C ILE A 203 4.78 -3.24 -15.38
N LEU A 204 5.68 -2.70 -14.53
CA LEU A 204 7.00 -2.27 -14.96
C LEU A 204 7.94 -3.44 -15.28
N ARG A 205 7.81 -4.56 -14.59
CA ARG A 205 8.72 -5.73 -14.73
C ARG A 205 8.30 -6.70 -15.82
N ARG A 206 7.02 -6.73 -16.18
CA ARG A 206 6.47 -7.72 -17.12
C ARG A 206 6.34 -7.14 -18.53
N PRO A 207 7.14 -7.62 -19.51
CA PRO A 207 7.15 -7.08 -20.88
C PRO A 207 5.77 -6.97 -21.51
N LYS A 208 4.87 -7.94 -21.22
CA LYS A 208 3.49 -7.96 -21.73
C LYS A 208 2.69 -6.70 -21.35
N TYR A 209 3.02 -6.02 -20.24
CA TYR A 209 2.25 -4.89 -19.71
C TYR A 209 3.02 -3.56 -19.70
N GLN A 210 4.29 -3.55 -20.09
CA GLN A 210 5.09 -2.32 -20.16
C GLN A 210 4.49 -1.24 -21.05
N TRP A 211 3.72 -1.64 -22.07
CA TRP A 211 2.98 -0.70 -22.92
C TRP A 211 2.04 0.21 -22.10
N PHE A 212 1.43 -0.30 -21.06
CA PHE A 212 0.54 0.47 -20.19
C PHE A 212 1.30 1.52 -19.37
N ALA A 213 2.51 1.20 -18.93
CA ALA A 213 3.34 2.10 -18.13
C ALA A 213 3.84 3.33 -18.90
N VAL A 214 3.87 3.28 -20.23
CA VAL A 214 4.34 4.40 -21.08
C VAL A 214 3.21 5.24 -21.66
N LEU A 215 1.96 4.90 -21.36
CA LEU A 215 0.80 5.68 -21.80
C LEU A 215 0.71 7.02 -21.04
N SER A 216 0.19 8.04 -21.73
CA SER A 216 -0.25 9.26 -21.04
C SER A 216 -1.46 8.98 -20.16
N SER A 217 -1.73 9.86 -19.18
CA SER A 217 -2.91 9.73 -18.31
C SER A 217 -4.21 9.62 -19.10
N GLU A 218 -4.36 10.45 -20.15
CA GLU A 218 -5.53 10.41 -21.03
C GLU A 218 -5.62 9.08 -21.79
N ALA A 219 -4.50 8.57 -22.31
CA ALA A 219 -4.47 7.31 -23.04
C ALA A 219 -4.80 6.12 -22.10
N VAL A 220 -4.34 6.14 -20.84
CA VAL A 220 -4.71 5.15 -19.84
C VAL A 220 -6.22 5.09 -19.64
N LEU A 221 -6.88 6.24 -19.45
CA LEU A 221 -8.33 6.30 -19.22
C LEU A 221 -9.15 5.84 -20.43
N ASN A 222 -8.60 5.95 -21.64
CA ASN A 222 -9.24 5.52 -22.89
C ASN A 222 -8.99 4.05 -23.27
N THR A 223 -8.23 3.29 -22.47
CA THR A 223 -8.06 1.84 -22.74
C THR A 223 -9.32 1.06 -22.33
N ASN A 224 -9.50 -0.12 -22.95
CA ASN A 224 -10.59 -1.02 -22.60
C ASN A 224 -10.31 -1.86 -21.34
N ALA A 225 -9.12 -1.76 -20.74
CA ALA A 225 -8.77 -2.50 -19.55
C ALA A 225 -9.71 -2.15 -18.38
N ILE A 226 -10.08 -3.17 -17.58
CA ILE A 226 -10.99 -2.94 -16.44
C ILE A 226 -10.39 -1.97 -15.43
N VAL A 227 -9.08 -1.96 -15.24
CA VAL A 227 -8.39 -0.99 -14.38
C VAL A 227 -8.65 0.45 -14.81
N SER A 228 -8.66 0.72 -16.12
CA SER A 228 -8.93 2.06 -16.66
C SER A 228 -10.37 2.50 -16.44
N LYS A 229 -11.32 1.59 -16.53
CA LYS A 229 -12.74 1.86 -16.21
C LYS A 229 -12.93 2.24 -14.73
N HIS A 230 -12.22 1.56 -13.83
CA HIS A 230 -12.25 1.91 -12.40
C HIS A 230 -11.56 3.24 -12.11
N LEU A 231 -10.43 3.54 -12.78
CA LEU A 231 -9.78 4.84 -12.69
C LEU A 231 -10.71 5.95 -13.17
N LEU A 232 -11.35 5.77 -14.33
CA LEU A 232 -12.29 6.75 -14.88
C LEU A 232 -13.47 6.98 -13.94
N SER A 233 -14.08 5.92 -13.42
CA SER A 233 -15.17 6.03 -12.44
C SER A 233 -14.74 6.80 -11.19
N SER A 234 -13.58 6.49 -10.63
CA SER A 234 -13.09 7.16 -9.41
C SER A 234 -12.78 8.66 -9.60
N ILE A 235 -12.51 9.09 -10.83
CA ILE A 235 -12.30 10.51 -11.17
C ILE A 235 -13.65 11.19 -11.43
N ALA A 236 -14.58 10.52 -12.11
CA ALA A 236 -15.91 11.06 -12.39
C ALA A 236 -16.69 11.34 -11.11
N ASP A 237 -16.62 10.45 -10.13
CA ASP A 237 -17.23 10.64 -8.81
C ASP A 237 -16.65 11.87 -8.08
N SER A 238 -15.36 12.17 -8.27
CA SER A 238 -14.73 13.36 -7.69
C SER A 238 -15.14 14.66 -8.41
N GLU A 239 -15.30 14.64 -9.73
CA GLU A 239 -15.74 15.82 -10.48
C GLU A 239 -17.18 16.26 -10.13
N ASP A 240 -18.06 15.34 -9.83
CA ASP A 240 -19.44 15.67 -9.41
C ASP A 240 -19.49 16.32 -8.01
N ILE A 241 -18.57 15.97 -7.13
CA ILE A 241 -18.39 16.65 -5.83
C ILE A 241 -17.89 18.08 -6.03
N TYR A 242 -16.96 18.32 -6.96
CA TYR A 242 -16.46 19.69 -7.26
C TYR A 242 -17.50 20.59 -7.93
N LYS A 243 -18.44 20.03 -8.68
CA LYS A 243 -19.55 20.81 -9.28
C LYS A 243 -20.59 21.25 -8.26
N GLN A 244 -20.71 20.58 -7.13
CA GLN A 244 -21.62 20.95 -6.04
C GLN A 244 -21.03 22.02 -5.10
N ASP A 245 -19.72 22.08 -4.93
CA ASP A 245 -19.02 23.11 -4.15
C ASP A 245 -18.42 24.16 -5.12
N ASN A 246 -19.20 25.18 -5.46
CA ASN A 246 -18.80 26.31 -6.32
C ASN A 246 -17.73 27.24 -5.69
N GLU A 247 -16.91 26.78 -4.77
CA GLU A 247 -15.78 27.52 -4.24
C GLU A 247 -14.46 26.86 -4.67
N LEU A 248 -13.86 27.43 -5.72
CA LEU A 248 -12.47 27.21 -6.10
C LEU A 248 -11.55 27.54 -4.92
N ARG A 249 -11.17 26.55 -4.13
CA ARG A 249 -10.02 26.67 -3.23
C ARG A 249 -8.76 26.49 -4.06
N SER A 250 -8.02 27.59 -4.21
CA SER A 250 -6.70 27.58 -4.82
C SER A 250 -5.81 26.55 -4.12
N VAL A 251 -5.34 25.57 -4.86
CA VAL A 251 -4.29 24.64 -4.40
C VAL A 251 -3.02 25.43 -4.29
N VAL A 252 -2.59 25.74 -3.09
CA VAL A 252 -1.27 26.28 -2.82
C VAL A 252 -0.28 25.12 -2.96
N THR A 253 0.46 25.13 -4.04
CA THR A 253 1.64 24.28 -4.21
C THR A 253 2.75 24.87 -3.34
N ILE A 254 3.18 24.14 -2.33
CA ILE A 254 4.43 24.42 -1.58
C ILE A 254 5.47 23.38 -2.01
#